data_a4e42376c607cfed2759783a4a88522d
#
_entry.id   a4e42376c607cfed2759783a4a88522d
#
_cell.length_a   1.000
_cell.length_b   1.000
_cell.length_c   1.000
_cell.angle_alpha   90.00
_cell.angle_beta   90.00
_cell.angle_gamma   90.00
#
_symmetry.space_group_name_H-M   'P 1'
#
loop_
_entity.id
_entity.type
_entity.pdbx_description
1 polymer ?
#
loop_
_entity_poly.entity_id
_entity_poly.type
_entity_poly.pdbx_seq_one_letter_code
_entity_poly.pdbx_strand_id
1 'polypeptide(L)'
;MSNLPSSSTYARWLAFLRFVTGFVWLLHAVPKFTQSEQFMPPNGFIVLYIQKGLQSTNPGGPYHAFLANFVQPNIGIFAELVRLGELGVGISLLFGALTRFGGLVGVLLTLNYMAARGGLFTFNAWASLDACLLVMSLTNFVLPTGRVWGIDAFFGKKPAPAAVRAEFVEERPLDGPSAPP
;
A
#
# COMPACT_ATOMS: atom_id res chain seq x y z
N MET A 1 9.16 18.81 -29.08
CA MET A 1 9.75 17.74 -28.23
C MET A 1 9.39 18.08 -26.79
N SER A 2 8.49 17.31 -26.19
CA SER A 2 8.05 17.53 -24.81
C SER A 2 9.21 17.20 -23.86
N ASN A 3 9.64 18.18 -23.07
CA ASN A 3 10.63 17.98 -22.02
C ASN A 3 10.01 17.09 -20.93
N LEU A 4 10.19 15.78 -21.04
CA LEU A 4 9.77 14.84 -19.97
C LEU A 4 10.58 15.19 -18.70
N PRO A 5 9.92 15.19 -17.52
CA PRO A 5 10.60 15.43 -16.26
C PRO A 5 11.74 14.41 -16.05
N SER A 6 12.81 14.84 -15.37
CA SER A 6 13.93 13.96 -15.05
C SER A 6 13.50 12.77 -14.16
N SER A 7 14.22 11.67 -14.23
CA SER A 7 13.97 10.49 -13.36
C SER A 7 13.97 10.84 -11.87
N SER A 8 14.75 11.83 -11.47
CA SER A 8 14.79 12.34 -10.08
C SER A 8 13.49 13.06 -9.69
N THR A 9 12.84 13.75 -10.62
CA THR A 9 11.55 14.41 -10.38
C THR A 9 10.45 13.38 -10.10
N TYR A 10 10.34 12.34 -10.92
CA TYR A 10 9.37 11.26 -10.66
C TYR A 10 9.61 10.58 -9.31
N ALA A 11 10.86 10.31 -8.97
CA ALA A 11 11.22 9.69 -7.70
C ALA A 11 10.80 10.55 -6.48
N ARG A 12 10.94 11.88 -6.57
CA ARG A 12 10.49 12.81 -5.52
C ARG A 12 8.96 12.83 -5.39
N TRP A 13 8.22 12.82 -6.49
CA TRP A 13 6.77 12.75 -6.46
C TRP A 13 6.26 11.43 -5.87
N LEU A 14 6.91 10.32 -6.18
CA LEU A 14 6.59 9.03 -5.56
C LEU A 14 6.87 9.03 -4.06
N ALA A 15 7.97 9.65 -3.62
CA ALA A 15 8.26 9.81 -2.19
C ALA A 15 7.22 10.71 -1.49
N PHE A 16 6.78 11.78 -2.14
CA PHE A 16 5.70 12.62 -1.64
C PHE A 16 4.37 11.85 -1.55
N LEU A 17 4.00 11.08 -2.59
CA LEU A 17 2.81 10.22 -2.56
C LEU A 17 2.87 9.22 -1.39
N ARG A 18 4.02 8.61 -1.16
CA ARG A 18 4.25 7.72 -0.01
C ARG A 18 3.98 8.44 1.31
N PHE A 19 4.56 9.64 1.48
CA PHE A 19 4.37 10.46 2.69
C PHE A 19 2.88 10.75 2.91
N VAL A 20 2.17 11.20 1.88
CA VAL A 20 0.72 11.46 1.94
C VAL A 20 -0.04 10.18 2.30
N THR A 21 0.30 9.04 1.69
CA THR A 21 -0.32 7.74 2.01
C THR A 21 -0.13 7.39 3.48
N GLY A 22 1.08 7.50 3.99
CA GLY A 22 1.38 7.24 5.42
C GLY A 22 0.61 8.18 6.35
N PHE A 23 0.53 9.45 6.00
CA PHE A 23 -0.22 10.44 6.77
C PHE A 23 -1.73 10.11 6.81
N VAL A 24 -2.32 9.74 5.67
CA VAL A 24 -3.74 9.33 5.62
C VAL A 24 -3.98 8.09 6.47
N TRP A 25 -3.10 7.08 6.43
CA TRP A 25 -3.20 5.92 7.30
C TRP A 25 -3.16 6.29 8.79
N LEU A 26 -2.30 7.25 9.19
CA LEU A 26 -2.26 7.74 10.59
C LEU A 26 -3.54 8.47 10.99
N LEU A 27 -4.13 9.27 10.09
CA LEU A 27 -5.44 9.90 10.34
C LEU A 27 -6.55 8.89 10.59
N HIS A 28 -6.46 7.69 9.99
CA HIS A 28 -7.40 6.59 10.26
C HIS A 28 -7.05 5.79 11.51
N ALA A 29 -5.76 5.62 11.81
CA ALA A 29 -5.29 4.82 12.94
C ALA A 29 -5.47 5.54 14.28
N VAL A 30 -5.00 6.80 14.38
CA VAL A 30 -4.95 7.55 15.64
C VAL A 30 -6.30 7.62 16.37
N PRO A 31 -7.44 7.92 15.71
CA PRO A 31 -8.74 7.94 16.38
C PRO A 31 -9.12 6.59 17.02
N LYS A 32 -8.68 5.47 16.46
CA LYS A 32 -8.96 4.12 17.00
C LYS A 32 -8.26 3.85 18.33
N PHE A 33 -7.22 4.63 18.65
CA PHE A 33 -6.53 4.59 19.96
C PHE A 33 -7.07 5.64 20.90
N THR A 34 -7.30 6.87 20.45
CA THR A 34 -7.76 7.98 21.28
C THR A 34 -9.25 7.89 21.63
N GLN A 35 -10.03 7.23 20.77
CA GLN A 35 -11.47 7.00 20.91
C GLN A 35 -11.76 5.50 20.85
N SER A 36 -11.01 4.71 21.62
CA SER A 36 -11.05 3.25 21.54
C SER A 36 -12.45 2.67 21.76
N GLU A 37 -13.26 3.26 22.62
CA GLU A 37 -14.64 2.83 22.90
C GLU A 37 -15.54 2.88 21.67
N GLN A 38 -15.29 3.83 20.74
CA GLN A 38 -16.04 3.94 19.50
C GLN A 38 -15.64 2.88 18.48
N PHE A 39 -14.44 2.33 18.59
CA PHE A 39 -13.90 1.34 17.64
C PHE A 39 -13.98 -0.09 18.15
N MET A 40 -13.64 -0.32 19.42
CA MET A 40 -13.48 -1.64 20.03
C MET A 40 -14.82 -2.30 20.39
N PRO A 41 -14.86 -3.66 20.44
CA PRO A 41 -16.04 -4.35 20.95
C PRO A 41 -16.30 -4.00 22.43
N PRO A 42 -17.55 -4.15 22.96
CA PRO A 42 -18.67 -4.83 22.29
C PRO A 42 -19.51 -3.95 21.35
N ASN A 43 -19.44 -2.61 21.46
CA ASN A 43 -20.35 -1.69 20.76
C ASN A 43 -19.65 -0.83 19.69
N GLY A 44 -18.37 -1.02 19.46
CA GLY A 44 -17.60 -0.20 18.53
C GLY A 44 -17.86 -0.51 17.05
N PHE A 45 -17.41 0.38 16.19
CA PHE A 45 -17.62 0.29 14.74
C PHE A 45 -17.15 -1.03 14.11
N ILE A 46 -16.13 -1.69 14.68
CA ILE A 46 -15.65 -2.96 14.15
C ILE A 46 -16.75 -4.03 14.20
N VAL A 47 -17.59 -4.03 15.24
CA VAL A 47 -18.71 -4.98 15.37
C VAL A 47 -19.71 -4.76 14.25
N LEU A 48 -20.06 -3.48 14.00
CA LEU A 48 -21.00 -3.11 12.92
C LEU A 48 -20.48 -3.52 11.54
N TYR A 49 -19.19 -3.34 11.28
CA TYR A 49 -18.57 -3.76 10.01
C TYR A 49 -18.61 -5.27 9.82
N ILE A 50 -18.30 -6.05 10.85
CA ILE A 50 -18.35 -7.51 10.78
C ILE A 50 -19.79 -7.98 10.60
N GLN A 51 -20.75 -7.43 11.33
CA GLN A 51 -22.16 -7.75 11.15
C GLN A 51 -22.66 -7.44 9.75
N LYS A 52 -22.27 -6.29 9.18
CA LYS A 52 -22.59 -5.93 7.80
C LYS A 52 -22.00 -6.91 6.79
N GLY A 53 -20.75 -7.34 7.00
CA GLY A 53 -20.11 -8.36 6.17
C GLY A 53 -20.81 -9.71 6.25
N LEU A 54 -21.28 -10.10 7.43
CA LEU A 54 -22.03 -11.34 7.63
C LEU A 54 -23.43 -11.31 7.00
N GLN A 55 -24.03 -10.14 6.86
CA GLN A 55 -25.31 -9.97 6.17
C GLN A 55 -25.17 -9.86 4.64
N SER A 56 -23.96 -9.63 4.15
CA SER A 56 -23.69 -9.44 2.73
C SER A 56 -23.42 -10.75 2.02
N THR A 57 -23.92 -10.89 0.78
CA THR A 57 -23.56 -12.00 -0.12
C THR A 57 -22.31 -11.72 -0.95
N ASN A 58 -21.70 -10.55 -0.80
CA ASN A 58 -20.52 -10.12 -1.54
C ASN A 58 -19.40 -9.79 -0.50
N PRO A 59 -18.22 -10.44 -0.58
CA PRO A 59 -17.67 -11.23 -1.69
C PRO A 59 -18.09 -12.70 -1.73
N GLY A 60 -18.88 -13.20 -0.79
CA GLY A 60 -19.44 -14.53 -0.87
C GLY A 60 -18.97 -15.53 0.21
N GLY A 61 -19.34 -16.78 0.04
CA GLY A 61 -19.29 -17.82 1.05
C GLY A 61 -17.94 -18.03 1.77
N PRO A 62 -16.78 -18.10 1.11
CA PRO A 62 -15.51 -18.31 1.79
C PRO A 62 -15.16 -17.16 2.73
N TYR A 63 -15.40 -15.92 2.34
CA TYR A 63 -15.13 -14.76 3.20
C TYR A 63 -16.16 -14.67 4.35
N HIS A 64 -17.42 -14.99 4.07
CA HIS A 64 -18.46 -15.07 5.09
C HIS A 64 -18.10 -16.13 6.14
N ALA A 65 -17.65 -17.32 5.73
CA ALA A 65 -17.20 -18.38 6.63
C ALA A 65 -15.99 -17.94 7.46
N PHE A 66 -15.05 -17.21 6.87
CA PHE A 66 -13.93 -16.60 7.61
C PHE A 66 -14.41 -15.61 8.68
N LEU A 67 -15.32 -14.70 8.34
CA LEU A 67 -15.88 -13.75 9.29
C LEU A 67 -16.62 -14.46 10.43
N ALA A 68 -17.49 -15.44 10.12
CA ALA A 68 -18.31 -16.13 11.10
C ALA A 68 -17.49 -17.03 12.05
N ASN A 69 -16.54 -17.78 11.50
CA ASN A 69 -15.85 -18.84 12.24
C ASN A 69 -14.54 -18.38 12.90
N PHE A 70 -13.88 -17.32 12.37
CA PHE A 70 -12.59 -16.86 12.88
C PHE A 70 -12.65 -15.46 13.45
N VAL A 71 -13.23 -14.51 12.70
CA VAL A 71 -13.18 -13.09 13.09
C VAL A 71 -14.17 -12.79 14.21
N GLN A 72 -15.43 -13.21 14.06
CA GLN A 72 -16.48 -12.91 15.03
C GLN A 72 -16.20 -13.48 16.44
N PRO A 73 -15.77 -14.74 16.60
CA PRO A 73 -15.42 -15.27 17.92
C PRO A 73 -14.21 -14.59 18.57
N ASN A 74 -13.32 -14.03 17.76
CA ASN A 74 -12.08 -13.39 18.20
C ASN A 74 -12.03 -11.89 17.91
N ILE A 75 -13.17 -11.23 17.89
CA ILE A 75 -13.32 -9.86 17.42
C ILE A 75 -12.38 -8.86 18.11
N GLY A 76 -12.09 -9.05 19.41
CA GLY A 76 -11.15 -8.23 20.15
C GLY A 76 -9.72 -8.30 19.60
N ILE A 77 -9.25 -9.52 19.26
CA ILE A 77 -7.94 -9.74 18.68
C ILE A 77 -7.86 -9.09 17.29
N PHE A 78 -8.89 -9.28 16.46
CA PHE A 78 -8.94 -8.68 15.12
C PHE A 78 -9.03 -7.15 15.18
N ALA A 79 -9.72 -6.59 16.17
CA ALA A 79 -9.76 -5.14 16.40
C ALA A 79 -8.34 -4.59 16.68
N GLU A 80 -7.59 -5.27 17.56
CA GLU A 80 -6.19 -4.91 17.84
C GLU A 80 -5.31 -5.02 16.60
N LEU A 81 -5.41 -6.12 15.85
CA LEU A 81 -4.64 -6.32 14.62
C LEU A 81 -4.93 -5.24 13.59
N VAL A 82 -6.19 -4.81 13.45
CA VAL A 82 -6.58 -3.74 12.54
C VAL A 82 -5.95 -2.42 12.96
N ARG A 83 -6.12 -1.97 14.20
CA ARG A 83 -5.59 -0.66 14.64
C ARG A 83 -4.07 -0.62 14.66
N LEU A 84 -3.41 -1.70 15.09
CA LEU A 84 -1.95 -1.81 15.06
C LEU A 84 -1.42 -1.90 13.63
N GLY A 85 -2.13 -2.63 12.75
CA GLY A 85 -1.81 -2.72 11.34
C GLY A 85 -1.85 -1.36 10.64
N GLU A 86 -2.94 -0.59 10.84
CA GLU A 86 -3.05 0.77 10.28
C GLU A 86 -1.97 1.72 10.81
N LEU A 87 -1.71 1.68 12.14
CA LEU A 87 -0.66 2.47 12.74
C LEU A 87 0.71 2.10 12.16
N GLY A 88 1.01 0.80 12.04
CA GLY A 88 2.24 0.29 11.47
C GLY A 88 2.42 0.70 10.01
N VAL A 89 1.38 0.60 9.18
CA VAL A 89 1.38 1.09 7.79
C VAL A 89 1.66 2.58 7.76
N GLY A 90 0.94 3.36 8.57
CA GLY A 90 1.11 4.80 8.64
C GLY A 90 2.55 5.21 8.99
N ILE A 91 3.12 4.64 10.04
CA ILE A 91 4.51 4.89 10.47
C ILE A 91 5.50 4.43 9.38
N SER A 92 5.33 3.22 8.87
CA SER A 92 6.20 2.65 7.83
C SER A 92 6.29 3.57 6.60
N LEU A 93 5.14 3.98 6.07
CA LEU A 93 5.08 4.81 4.87
C LEU A 93 5.50 6.25 5.15
N LEU A 94 5.14 6.83 6.31
CA LEU A 94 5.52 8.20 6.66
C LEU A 94 7.05 8.34 6.71
N PHE A 95 7.72 7.47 7.46
CA PHE A 95 9.18 7.52 7.63
C PHE A 95 9.95 6.84 6.49
N GLY A 96 9.26 6.11 5.61
CA GLY A 96 9.90 5.39 4.51
C GLY A 96 10.75 4.23 5.00
N ALA A 97 10.30 3.53 6.03
CA ALA A 97 10.94 2.35 6.60
C ALA A 97 10.12 1.10 6.28
N LEU A 98 10.75 0.07 5.70
CA LEU A 98 10.07 -1.16 5.28
C LEU A 98 8.85 -0.87 4.38
N THR A 99 8.99 0.09 3.47
CA THR A 99 7.86 0.65 2.69
C THR A 99 7.10 -0.39 1.90
N ARG A 100 7.77 -1.40 1.36
CA ARG A 100 7.12 -2.50 0.64
C ARG A 100 6.25 -3.35 1.57
N PHE A 101 6.73 -3.65 2.77
CA PHE A 101 5.95 -4.41 3.74
C PHE A 101 4.74 -3.59 4.22
N GLY A 102 4.94 -2.31 4.58
CA GLY A 102 3.84 -1.41 4.91
C GLY A 102 2.82 -1.29 3.78
N GLY A 103 3.27 -1.16 2.52
CA GLY A 103 2.40 -1.15 1.36
C GLY A 103 1.58 -2.43 1.21
N LEU A 104 2.20 -3.61 1.39
CA LEU A 104 1.50 -4.90 1.36
C LEU A 104 0.42 -4.99 2.44
N VAL A 105 0.76 -4.66 3.69
CA VAL A 105 -0.22 -4.65 4.79
C VAL A 105 -1.36 -3.67 4.50
N GLY A 106 -1.06 -2.49 3.96
CA GLY A 106 -2.08 -1.52 3.54
C GLY A 106 -3.02 -2.06 2.47
N VAL A 107 -2.50 -2.79 1.47
CA VAL A 107 -3.31 -3.48 0.45
C VAL A 107 -4.24 -4.51 1.11
N LEU A 108 -3.72 -5.35 2.01
CA LEU A 108 -4.52 -6.37 2.69
C LEU A 108 -5.62 -5.76 3.56
N LEU A 109 -5.32 -4.70 4.31
CA LEU A 109 -6.30 -3.99 5.13
C LEU A 109 -7.41 -3.37 4.28
N THR A 110 -7.06 -2.67 3.20
CA THR A 110 -8.07 -2.03 2.33
C THR A 110 -8.95 -3.04 1.62
N LEU A 111 -8.38 -4.13 1.10
CA LEU A 111 -9.17 -5.23 0.52
C LEU A 111 -10.13 -5.84 1.54
N ASN A 112 -9.65 -6.06 2.78
CA ASN A 112 -10.49 -6.56 3.86
C ASN A 112 -11.63 -5.58 4.20
N TYR A 113 -11.38 -4.26 4.21
CA TYR A 113 -12.43 -3.26 4.45
C TYR A 113 -13.49 -3.25 3.36
N MET A 114 -13.08 -3.31 2.09
CA MET A 114 -14.00 -3.39 0.96
C MET A 114 -14.84 -4.67 1.03
N ALA A 115 -14.21 -5.80 1.40
CA ALA A 115 -14.91 -7.07 1.58
C ALA A 115 -15.88 -7.04 2.77
N ALA A 116 -15.45 -6.53 3.93
CA ALA A 116 -16.26 -6.46 5.15
C ALA A 116 -17.47 -5.51 5.02
N ARG A 117 -17.39 -4.52 4.11
CA ARG A 117 -18.54 -3.68 3.77
C ARG A 117 -19.51 -4.32 2.77
N GLY A 118 -19.22 -5.54 2.30
CA GLY A 118 -20.02 -6.23 1.30
C GLY A 118 -19.90 -5.63 -0.10
N GLY A 119 -18.79 -4.94 -0.38
CA GLY A 119 -18.64 -4.12 -1.57
C GLY A 119 -17.56 -4.54 -2.55
N LEU A 120 -16.73 -5.54 -2.24
CA LEU A 120 -15.51 -5.83 -3.02
C LEU A 120 -15.77 -5.99 -4.55
N PHE A 121 -16.88 -6.58 -4.93
CA PHE A 121 -17.27 -6.77 -6.32
C PHE A 121 -18.40 -5.83 -6.80
N THR A 122 -18.61 -4.71 -6.11
CA THR A 122 -19.58 -3.69 -6.50
C THR A 122 -18.88 -2.44 -7.01
N PHE A 123 -19.43 -1.80 -8.05
CA PHE A 123 -18.86 -0.57 -8.62
C PHE A 123 -18.71 0.54 -7.56
N ASN A 124 -19.69 0.69 -6.69
CA ASN A 124 -19.70 1.74 -5.66
C ASN A 124 -18.55 1.62 -4.65
N ALA A 125 -18.07 0.41 -4.38
CA ALA A 125 -16.91 0.22 -3.48
C ALA A 125 -15.63 0.82 -4.08
N TRP A 126 -15.50 0.77 -5.41
CA TRP A 126 -14.35 1.33 -6.12
C TRP A 126 -14.39 2.85 -6.25
N ALA A 127 -15.53 3.47 -6.00
CA ALA A 127 -15.67 4.92 -5.86
C ALA A 127 -15.42 5.43 -4.43
N SER A 128 -14.78 4.64 -3.57
CA SER A 128 -14.55 4.93 -2.15
C SER A 128 -13.12 5.36 -1.86
N LEU A 129 -12.90 5.94 -0.68
CA LEU A 129 -11.56 6.24 -0.17
C LEU A 129 -10.70 4.97 -0.02
N ASP A 130 -11.33 3.82 0.29
CA ASP A 130 -10.61 2.55 0.41
C ASP A 130 -9.97 2.14 -0.93
N ALA A 131 -10.65 2.36 -2.05
CA ALA A 131 -10.07 2.10 -3.37
C ALA A 131 -8.86 3.01 -3.66
N CYS A 132 -8.94 4.28 -3.30
CA CYS A 132 -7.79 5.19 -3.41
C CYS A 132 -6.62 4.71 -2.54
N LEU A 133 -6.88 4.37 -1.28
CA LEU A 133 -5.87 3.84 -0.37
C LEU A 133 -5.30 2.51 -0.85
N LEU A 134 -6.11 1.65 -1.48
CA LEU A 134 -5.65 0.42 -2.11
C LEU A 134 -4.60 0.70 -3.18
N VAL A 135 -4.91 1.58 -4.13
CA VAL A 135 -3.99 1.94 -5.23
C VAL A 135 -2.72 2.60 -4.70
N MET A 136 -2.86 3.52 -3.74
CA MET A 136 -1.72 4.19 -3.10
C MET A 136 -0.83 3.20 -2.33
N SER A 137 -1.42 2.26 -1.59
CA SER A 137 -0.69 1.22 -0.86
C SER A 137 -0.02 0.23 -1.82
N LEU A 138 -0.71 -0.16 -2.90
CA LEU A 138 -0.17 -1.01 -3.95
C LEU A 138 1.04 -0.35 -4.64
N THR A 139 0.97 0.94 -4.92
CA THR A 139 2.09 1.72 -5.47
C THR A 139 3.32 1.62 -4.54
N ASN A 140 3.12 1.76 -3.23
CA ASN A 140 4.20 1.65 -2.25
C ASN A 140 4.73 0.22 -2.07
N PHE A 141 3.90 -0.79 -2.30
CA PHE A 141 4.32 -2.19 -2.30
C PHE A 141 5.19 -2.52 -3.52
N VAL A 142 4.77 -2.11 -4.71
CA VAL A 142 5.45 -2.46 -5.97
C VAL A 142 6.71 -1.63 -6.18
N LEU A 143 6.63 -0.31 -5.94
CA LEU A 143 7.72 0.61 -6.22
C LEU A 143 8.61 0.86 -4.98
N PRO A 144 9.91 1.03 -5.16
CA PRO A 144 10.85 1.27 -4.05
C PRO A 144 10.79 2.74 -3.56
N THR A 145 9.61 3.21 -3.16
CA THR A 145 9.34 4.61 -2.81
C THR A 145 10.12 5.08 -1.58
N GLY A 146 10.51 4.16 -0.68
CA GLY A 146 11.32 4.46 0.51
C GLY A 146 12.79 4.78 0.24
N ARG A 147 13.27 4.56 -0.99
CA ARG A 147 14.65 4.88 -1.35
C ARG A 147 14.91 6.38 -1.56
N VAL A 148 13.88 7.18 -1.66
CA VAL A 148 13.96 8.64 -1.75
C VAL A 148 13.30 9.22 -0.50
N TRP A 149 14.04 10.03 0.23
CA TRP A 149 13.58 10.67 1.48
C TRP A 149 13.02 9.69 2.52
N GLY A 150 13.51 8.45 2.56
CA GLY A 150 13.08 7.43 3.51
C GLY A 150 14.23 6.70 4.16
N ILE A 151 13.93 6.01 5.26
CA ILE A 151 14.89 5.18 6.01
C ILE A 151 15.40 4.03 5.14
N ASP A 152 14.58 3.50 4.23
CA ASP A 152 14.98 2.43 3.29
C ASP A 152 16.16 2.86 2.38
N ALA A 153 16.39 4.17 2.22
CA ALA A 153 17.54 4.68 1.46
C ALA A 153 18.88 4.30 2.09
N PHE A 154 18.95 4.14 3.41
CA PHE A 154 20.18 3.75 4.12
C PHE A 154 20.52 2.26 3.93
N PHE A 155 19.52 1.43 3.67
CA PHE A 155 19.68 -0.02 3.48
C PHE A 155 19.74 -0.43 2.01
N GLY A 156 19.42 0.48 1.07
CA GLY A 156 19.49 0.21 -0.36
C GLY A 156 20.92 0.18 -0.87
N LYS A 157 21.29 -0.84 -1.67
CA LYS A 157 22.55 -0.80 -2.43
C LYS A 157 22.53 0.46 -3.29
N LYS A 158 23.58 1.30 -3.21
CA LYS A 158 23.78 2.43 -4.13
C LYS A 158 23.71 1.89 -5.57
N PRO A 159 23.02 2.57 -6.49
CA PRO A 159 23.11 2.21 -7.90
C PRO A 159 24.58 2.17 -8.32
N ALA A 160 24.95 1.17 -9.09
CA ALA A 160 26.31 1.13 -9.64
C ALA A 160 26.64 2.47 -10.31
N PRO A 161 27.85 3.02 -10.11
CA PRO A 161 28.26 4.27 -10.73
C PRO A 161 28.00 4.22 -12.24
N ALA A 162 27.62 5.34 -12.82
CA ALA A 162 27.31 5.49 -14.25
C ALA A 162 28.44 5.01 -15.19
N ALA A 163 29.67 4.87 -14.69
CA ALA A 163 30.83 4.34 -15.38
C ALA A 163 30.62 2.92 -15.95
N VAL A 164 29.90 2.04 -15.24
CA VAL A 164 29.62 0.68 -15.73
C VAL A 164 28.65 0.66 -16.91
N ARG A 165 27.86 1.71 -17.09
CA ARG A 165 26.91 1.83 -18.20
C ARG A 165 27.55 2.37 -19.47
N ALA A 166 28.66 3.08 -19.36
CA ALA A 166 29.41 3.59 -20.50
C ALA A 166 30.19 2.44 -21.21
N GLU A 167 30.73 1.53 -20.45
CA GLU A 167 31.54 0.39 -20.98
C GLU A 167 30.71 -0.57 -21.86
N PHE A 168 29.43 -0.75 -21.57
CA PHE A 168 28.52 -1.57 -22.39
C PHE A 168 28.02 -0.89 -23.68
N VAL A 169 28.22 0.40 -23.84
CA VAL A 169 27.81 1.16 -25.05
C VAL A 169 28.97 1.30 -26.01
N GLU A 170 30.20 1.21 -25.52
CA GLU A 170 31.42 1.41 -26.35
C GLU A 170 31.89 0.13 -27.08
N GLU A 171 31.40 -1.04 -26.65
CA GLU A 171 31.80 -2.34 -27.29
C GLU A 171 30.92 -2.79 -28.46
N ARG A 172 30.15 -1.91 -29.08
CA ARG A 172 29.50 -2.28 -30.34
C ARG A 172 30.24 -1.67 -31.52
N PRO A 173 31.17 -2.40 -32.17
CA PRO A 173 31.76 -1.95 -33.42
C PRO A 173 30.61 -1.80 -34.43
N LEU A 174 30.53 -0.66 -35.04
CA LEU A 174 29.69 -0.44 -36.22
C LEU A 174 30.46 -1.05 -37.41
N ASP A 175 30.42 -2.37 -37.55
CA ASP A 175 30.78 -3.02 -38.79
C ASP A 175 29.70 -2.72 -39.82
N GLY A 176 29.81 -1.55 -40.43
CA GLY A 176 29.07 -1.24 -41.64
C GLY A 176 29.60 -2.11 -42.80
N PRO A 177 28.73 -2.63 -43.66
CA PRO A 177 29.18 -3.38 -44.84
C PRO A 177 30.02 -2.47 -45.73
N SER A 178 31.25 -2.92 -45.99
CA SER A 178 32.13 -2.34 -47.01
C SER A 178 31.44 -2.43 -48.38
N ALA A 179 31.25 -1.29 -49.03
CA ALA A 179 30.76 -1.25 -50.42
C ALA A 179 31.71 -2.04 -51.34
N PRO A 180 31.17 -2.83 -52.26
CA PRO A 180 31.98 -3.51 -53.29
C PRO A 180 32.49 -2.53 -54.34
N PRO A 181 33.57 -2.88 -55.04
CA PRO A 181 34.25 -2.02 -56.01
C PRO A 181 33.45 -1.73 -57.27
#